data_685b36910449aa467c063667874420e2
#
_entry.id   685b36910449aa467c063667874420e2
#
_cell.length_a   1.000
_cell.length_b   1.000
_cell.length_c   1.000
_cell.angle_alpha   90.00
_cell.angle_beta   90.00
_cell.angle_gamma   90.00
#
_symmetry.space_group_name_H-M   'P 1'
#
loop_
_entity.id
_entity.type
_entity.pdbx_description
1 polymer ?
#
loop_
_entity_poly.entity_id
_entity_poly.type
_entity_poly.pdbx_seq_one_letter_code
_entity_poly.pdbx_strand_id
1 'polypeptide(L)'
;MALSLESAGKVREKTYGLTLDPTVYGALKSFFLYWATHKNNADLQIFHFSEAEADDADGTGKADAACKVHFVYVKKAASDTDNYFKLFDSATVDTTTTEQRLVMPLFISGESQVWQSNEGLPFANGVTVTQHTTSEGTTDGSDGGSGFFIVSAA
;
A
#
# COMPACT_ATOMS: atom_id res chain seq x y z
N MET A 1 -17.51 -8.92 8.41
CA MET A 1 -16.84 -10.18 8.86
C MET A 1 -16.01 -9.88 10.09
N ALA A 2 -16.15 -10.65 11.16
CA ALA A 2 -15.27 -10.50 12.32
C ALA A 2 -13.85 -10.91 11.96
N LEU A 3 -12.89 -10.01 12.11
CA LEU A 3 -11.47 -10.33 11.93
C LEU A 3 -10.98 -11.16 13.12
N SER A 4 -10.35 -12.26 12.85
CA SER A 4 -9.81 -13.19 13.82
C SER A 4 -8.36 -13.53 13.48
N LEU A 5 -7.66 -14.25 14.36
CA LEU A 5 -6.34 -14.81 14.04
C LEU A 5 -6.38 -15.73 12.82
N GLU A 6 -7.49 -16.42 12.62
CA GLU A 6 -7.72 -17.24 11.42
C GLU A 6 -7.83 -16.37 10.17
N SER A 7 -8.54 -15.21 10.25
CA SER A 7 -8.63 -14.26 9.15
C SER A 7 -7.27 -13.67 8.79
N ALA A 8 -6.42 -13.39 9.78
CA ALA A 8 -5.05 -12.94 9.54
C ALA A 8 -4.20 -13.99 8.79
N GLY A 9 -4.42 -15.28 9.07
CA GLY A 9 -3.79 -16.36 8.30
C GLY A 9 -4.25 -16.43 6.85
N LYS A 10 -5.54 -16.18 6.59
CA LYS A 10 -6.13 -16.18 5.24
C LYS A 10 -5.70 -14.99 4.37
N VAL A 11 -5.27 -13.89 4.95
CA VAL A 11 -4.72 -12.76 4.18
C VAL A 11 -3.50 -13.20 3.38
N ARG A 12 -2.69 -14.11 3.90
CA ARG A 12 -1.55 -14.65 3.18
C ARG A 12 -1.94 -15.33 1.86
N GLU A 13 -3.07 -16.00 1.81
CA GLU A 13 -3.59 -16.63 0.58
C GLU A 13 -4.08 -15.57 -0.42
N LYS A 14 -4.61 -14.45 0.08
CA LYS A 14 -5.10 -13.34 -0.75
C LYS A 14 -4.01 -12.39 -1.23
N THR A 15 -2.79 -12.53 -0.76
CA THR A 15 -1.64 -11.72 -1.24
C THR A 15 -1.07 -12.20 -2.59
N TYR A 16 -1.80 -13.02 -3.33
CA TYR A 16 -1.51 -13.45 -4.71
C TYR A 16 -0.08 -13.98 -4.91
N GLY A 17 0.40 -14.79 -3.98
CA GLY A 17 1.70 -15.42 -4.08
C GLY A 17 2.89 -14.53 -3.68
N LEU A 18 2.65 -13.33 -3.16
CA LEU A 18 3.71 -12.56 -2.52
C LEU A 18 4.24 -13.35 -1.31
N THR A 19 5.51 -13.69 -1.34
CA THR A 19 6.17 -14.29 -0.19
C THR A 19 6.48 -13.18 0.80
N LEU A 20 5.69 -13.09 1.86
CA LEU A 20 5.94 -12.16 2.95
C LEU A 20 7.06 -12.72 3.83
N ASP A 21 8.03 -11.88 4.16
CA ASP A 21 8.99 -12.23 5.18
C ASP A 21 8.31 -12.33 6.57
N PRO A 22 8.92 -13.03 7.55
CA PRO A 22 8.30 -13.24 8.86
C PRO A 22 7.97 -11.93 9.61
N THR A 23 8.73 -10.86 9.37
CA THR A 23 8.51 -9.55 10.02
C THR A 23 7.25 -8.90 9.49
N VAL A 24 7.06 -8.89 8.17
CA VAL A 24 5.85 -8.36 7.52
C VAL A 24 4.63 -9.17 7.91
N TYR A 25 4.74 -10.49 7.94
CA TYR A 25 3.65 -11.35 8.40
C TYR A 25 3.28 -11.09 9.86
N GLY A 26 4.27 -10.88 10.73
CA GLY A 26 4.06 -10.51 12.13
C GLY A 26 3.35 -9.16 12.28
N ALA A 27 3.74 -8.16 11.51
CA ALA A 27 3.10 -6.84 11.49
C ALA A 27 1.64 -6.92 11.02
N LEU A 28 1.35 -7.66 9.96
CA LEU A 28 -0.01 -7.91 9.48
C LEU A 28 -0.86 -8.60 10.52
N LYS A 29 -0.34 -9.65 11.15
CA LYS A 29 -1.04 -10.40 12.19
C LYS A 29 -1.39 -9.51 13.39
N SER A 30 -0.46 -8.67 13.82
CA SER A 30 -0.68 -7.69 14.89
C SER A 30 -1.72 -6.65 14.50
N PHE A 31 -1.68 -6.15 13.28
CA PHE A 31 -2.67 -5.22 12.75
C PHE A 31 -4.08 -5.83 12.76
N PHE A 32 -4.26 -7.03 12.23
CA PHE A 32 -5.56 -7.70 12.21
C PHE A 32 -6.08 -8.03 13.60
N LEU A 33 -5.21 -8.42 14.53
CA LEU A 33 -5.58 -8.66 15.92
C LEU A 33 -6.07 -7.36 16.58
N TYR A 34 -5.35 -6.26 16.40
CA TYR A 34 -5.77 -4.95 16.89
C TYR A 34 -7.13 -4.55 16.31
N TRP A 35 -7.31 -4.69 15.01
CA TRP A 35 -8.56 -4.36 14.32
C TRP A 35 -9.74 -5.17 14.83
N ALA A 36 -9.57 -6.49 15.00
CA ALA A 36 -10.59 -7.39 15.51
C ALA A 36 -11.02 -7.06 16.95
N THR A 37 -10.09 -6.55 17.77
CA THR A 37 -10.35 -6.26 19.19
C THR A 37 -10.84 -4.86 19.48
N HIS A 38 -10.53 -3.86 18.62
CA HIS A 38 -10.77 -2.44 18.91
C HIS A 38 -11.69 -1.73 17.92
N LYS A 39 -11.96 -2.27 16.76
CA LYS A 39 -12.65 -1.57 15.65
C LYS A 39 -13.94 -2.26 15.17
N ASN A 40 -14.59 -3.06 16.00
CA ASN A 40 -15.94 -3.59 15.80
C ASN A 40 -16.33 -3.91 14.33
N ASN A 41 -15.59 -4.81 13.69
CA ASN A 41 -15.97 -5.38 12.38
C ASN A 41 -16.15 -4.39 11.22
N ALA A 42 -15.45 -3.27 11.21
CA ALA A 42 -15.39 -2.44 10.03
C ALA A 42 -14.85 -3.26 8.85
N ASP A 43 -15.52 -3.22 7.72
CA ASP A 43 -15.09 -3.94 6.52
C ASP A 43 -13.77 -3.38 6.03
N LEU A 44 -12.76 -4.24 5.99
CA LEU A 44 -11.46 -3.95 5.40
C LEU A 44 -11.42 -4.49 3.98
N GLN A 45 -10.84 -3.68 3.10
CA GLN A 45 -10.54 -4.07 1.72
C GLN A 45 -9.03 -4.13 1.51
N ILE A 46 -8.58 -5.04 0.66
CA ILE A 46 -7.17 -5.20 0.31
C ILE A 46 -7.05 -4.94 -1.18
N PHE A 47 -6.21 -3.97 -1.53
CA PHE A 47 -5.88 -3.63 -2.90
C PHE A 47 -4.44 -4.04 -3.20
N HIS A 48 -4.25 -4.82 -4.25
CA HIS A 48 -2.94 -5.21 -4.76
C HIS A 48 -2.51 -4.31 -5.89
N PHE A 49 -1.21 -4.14 -6.04
CA PHE A 49 -0.59 -3.50 -7.19
C PHE A 49 0.63 -4.30 -7.63
N SER A 50 0.80 -4.40 -8.93
CA SER A 50 1.97 -4.96 -9.58
C SER A 50 3.04 -3.89 -9.78
N GLU A 51 4.24 -4.31 -10.08
CA GLU A 51 5.34 -3.43 -10.47
C GLU A 51 4.93 -2.53 -11.65
N ALA A 52 4.38 -3.11 -12.72
CA ALA A 52 3.93 -2.34 -13.90
C ALA A 52 2.84 -1.29 -13.59
N GLU A 53 1.97 -1.55 -12.61
CA GLU A 53 0.96 -0.57 -12.19
C GLU A 53 1.57 0.55 -11.34
N ALA A 54 2.60 0.26 -10.57
CA ALA A 54 3.30 1.25 -9.78
C ALA A 54 4.29 2.07 -10.61
N ASP A 55 4.89 1.48 -11.65
CA ASP A 55 5.81 2.15 -12.58
C ASP A 55 5.10 3.02 -13.62
N ASP A 56 3.77 3.04 -13.64
CA ASP A 56 3.04 3.96 -14.50
C ASP A 56 3.27 5.40 -14.02
N ALA A 57 3.82 6.23 -14.90
CA ALA A 57 4.14 7.64 -14.66
C ALA A 57 2.98 8.43 -14.09
N ASP A 58 1.87 8.17 -14.69
CA ASP A 58 0.62 8.78 -14.32
C ASP A 58 -0.01 8.08 -13.10
N GLY A 59 0.52 6.94 -12.66
CA GLY A 59 0.03 6.11 -11.57
C GLY A 59 -1.18 5.27 -11.93
N THR A 60 -1.57 4.38 -11.06
CA THR A 60 -2.76 3.54 -11.24
C THR A 60 -3.75 3.76 -10.10
N GLY A 61 -4.98 4.15 -10.42
CA GLY A 61 -6.08 4.25 -9.47
C GLY A 61 -6.44 2.87 -8.92
N LYS A 62 -6.49 2.73 -7.60
CA LYS A 62 -6.78 1.47 -6.91
C LYS A 62 -8.07 1.52 -6.10
N ALA A 63 -8.33 2.64 -5.44
CA ALA A 63 -9.59 2.88 -4.75
C ALA A 63 -10.23 4.13 -5.33
N ASP A 64 -11.51 4.06 -5.64
CA ASP A 64 -12.27 5.11 -6.32
C ASP A 64 -13.22 5.89 -5.39
N ALA A 65 -13.11 5.66 -4.10
CA ALA A 65 -13.93 6.29 -3.09
C ALA A 65 -13.11 6.73 -1.88
N ALA A 66 -13.67 7.66 -1.10
CA ALA A 66 -13.09 8.09 0.17
C ALA A 66 -12.84 6.90 1.10
N CYS A 67 -11.64 6.82 1.64
CA CYS A 67 -11.22 5.71 2.49
C CYS A 67 -10.13 6.13 3.48
N LYS A 68 -9.77 5.22 4.37
CA LYS A 68 -8.58 5.34 5.24
C LYS A 68 -7.64 4.20 4.98
N VAL A 69 -6.39 4.51 4.63
CA VAL A 69 -5.32 3.52 4.47
C VAL A 69 -4.73 3.22 5.84
N HIS A 70 -4.68 1.95 6.21
CA HIS A 70 -4.19 1.49 7.51
C HIS A 70 -2.87 0.74 7.44
N PHE A 71 -2.62 0.09 6.34
CA PHE A 71 -1.43 -0.74 6.14
C PHE A 71 -0.98 -0.67 4.70
N VAL A 72 0.31 -0.51 4.48
CA VAL A 72 0.95 -0.57 3.17
C VAL A 72 2.16 -1.49 3.26
N TYR A 73 2.23 -2.43 2.37
CA TYR A 73 3.40 -3.26 2.12
C TYR A 73 3.85 -3.05 0.69
N VAL A 74 5.13 -2.78 0.51
CA VAL A 74 5.76 -2.73 -0.80
C VAL A 74 7.07 -3.50 -0.76
N LYS A 75 7.31 -4.32 -1.78
CA LYS A 75 8.56 -5.03 -2.00
C LYS A 75 9.20 -4.47 -3.26
N LYS A 76 10.37 -3.89 -3.12
CA LYS A 76 11.16 -3.37 -4.24
C LYS A 76 11.53 -4.51 -5.20
N ALA A 77 11.48 -4.25 -6.49
CA ALA A 77 12.04 -5.13 -7.51
C ALA A 77 13.54 -5.33 -7.31
N ALA A 78 14.11 -6.33 -7.95
CA ALA A 78 15.54 -6.58 -7.92
C ALA A 78 16.29 -5.59 -8.85
N SER A 79 16.36 -4.35 -8.44
CA SER A 79 16.95 -3.23 -9.17
C SER A 79 17.76 -2.34 -8.24
N ASP A 80 18.81 -1.71 -8.76
CA ASP A 80 19.66 -0.77 -8.03
C ASP A 80 19.17 0.68 -8.15
N THR A 81 18.11 0.93 -8.91
CA THR A 81 17.53 2.28 -9.05
C THR A 81 16.81 2.70 -7.78
N ASP A 82 17.17 3.82 -7.21
CA ASP A 82 16.45 4.40 -6.08
C ASP A 82 15.07 4.89 -6.53
N ASN A 83 14.05 4.45 -5.80
CA ASN A 83 12.66 4.82 -6.06
C ASN A 83 11.95 5.24 -4.77
N TYR A 84 10.86 5.95 -4.95
CA TYR A 84 9.92 6.33 -3.90
C TYR A 84 8.53 5.86 -4.29
N PHE A 85 8.01 4.88 -3.55
CA PHE A 85 6.61 4.49 -3.66
C PHE A 85 5.73 5.56 -3.04
N LYS A 86 4.65 5.92 -3.72
CA LYS A 86 3.78 7.02 -3.32
C LYS A 86 2.30 6.64 -3.41
N LEU A 87 1.53 7.17 -2.46
CA LEU A 87 0.07 7.18 -2.52
C LEU A 87 -0.43 8.61 -2.66
N PHE A 88 -1.29 8.83 -3.65
CA PHE A 88 -1.94 10.10 -3.92
C PHE A 88 -3.43 10.04 -3.62
N ASP A 89 -3.98 11.14 -3.09
CA ASP A 89 -5.41 11.32 -2.82
C ASP A 89 -6.16 11.63 -4.12
N SER A 90 -6.31 10.61 -4.95
CA SER A 90 -7.03 10.68 -6.22
C SER A 90 -7.55 9.31 -6.64
N ALA A 91 -8.72 9.27 -7.25
CA ALA A 91 -9.23 8.08 -7.92
C ALA A 91 -8.69 7.93 -9.37
N THR A 92 -8.32 9.05 -9.96
CA THR A 92 -7.75 9.13 -11.31
C THR A 92 -6.48 9.95 -11.27
N VAL A 93 -5.56 9.57 -12.11
CA VAL A 93 -4.21 10.08 -12.04
C VAL A 93 -4.07 11.49 -12.59
N ASP A 94 -3.65 12.38 -11.74
CA ASP A 94 -2.89 13.56 -12.07
C ASP A 94 -1.89 13.81 -10.95
N THR A 95 -0.70 13.26 -11.09
CA THR A 95 0.37 13.36 -10.09
C THR A 95 0.94 14.79 -9.99
N THR A 96 0.59 15.67 -10.91
CA THR A 96 1.10 17.04 -10.93
C THR A 96 0.31 17.99 -10.03
N THR A 97 -0.98 17.72 -9.84
CA THR A 97 -1.90 18.58 -9.08
C THR A 97 -2.48 17.90 -7.84
N THR A 98 -2.30 16.59 -7.72
CA THR A 98 -2.91 15.79 -6.65
C THR A 98 -2.03 15.75 -5.41
N GLU A 99 -2.66 15.76 -4.24
CA GLU A 99 -1.95 15.73 -2.97
C GLU A 99 -1.32 14.36 -2.70
N GLN A 100 0.00 14.36 -2.56
CA GLN A 100 0.78 13.22 -2.11
C GLN A 100 0.57 13.00 -0.61
N ARG A 101 0.04 11.83 -0.23
CA ARG A 101 -0.29 11.51 1.17
C ARG A 101 0.74 10.64 1.87
N LEU A 102 1.38 9.73 1.15
CA LEU A 102 2.39 8.82 1.70
C LEU A 102 3.54 8.67 0.73
N VAL A 103 4.75 8.70 1.26
CA VAL A 103 6.00 8.43 0.53
C VAL A 103 6.80 7.39 1.29
N MET A 104 7.19 6.32 0.61
CA MET A 104 8.02 5.26 1.16
C MET A 104 9.28 5.09 0.30
N PRO A 105 10.48 5.29 0.85
CA PRO A 105 11.71 5.12 0.09
C PRO A 105 11.97 3.64 -0.22
N LEU A 106 12.41 3.35 -1.44
CA LEU A 106 12.75 2.01 -1.93
C LEU A 106 14.19 2.04 -2.47
N PHE A 107 15.16 1.96 -1.59
CA PHE A 107 16.59 2.14 -1.94
C PHE A 107 17.35 0.82 -2.08
N ILE A 108 16.94 -0.21 -1.35
CA ILE A 108 17.66 -1.48 -1.33
C ILE A 108 16.94 -2.50 -2.22
N SER A 109 17.66 -3.04 -3.19
CA SER A 109 17.17 -4.07 -4.11
C SER A 109 16.53 -5.26 -3.37
N GLY A 110 15.30 -5.58 -3.72
CA GLY A 110 14.53 -6.69 -3.13
C GLY A 110 14.06 -6.46 -1.68
N GLU A 111 14.30 -5.27 -1.10
CA GLU A 111 13.85 -4.95 0.26
C GLU A 111 12.33 -4.79 0.32
N SER A 112 11.80 -5.12 1.50
CA SER A 112 10.40 -4.90 1.83
C SER A 112 10.26 -3.73 2.79
N GLN A 113 9.30 -2.85 2.50
CA GLN A 113 8.91 -1.74 3.35
C GLN A 113 7.48 -1.91 3.85
N VAL A 114 7.24 -1.51 5.10
CA VAL A 114 5.91 -1.53 5.72
C VAL A 114 5.62 -0.18 6.35
N TRP A 115 4.43 0.33 6.08
CA TRP A 115 3.85 1.44 6.82
C TRP A 115 2.53 1.01 7.46
N GLN A 116 2.27 1.46 8.68
CA GLN A 116 1.06 1.09 9.43
C GLN A 116 0.54 2.25 10.26
N SER A 117 -0.78 2.39 10.30
CA SER A 117 -1.50 3.31 11.20
C SER A 117 -2.82 2.70 11.65
N ASN A 118 -3.03 2.65 12.96
CA ASN A 118 -4.29 2.15 13.52
C ASN A 118 -5.47 3.08 13.25
N GLU A 119 -5.23 4.39 13.21
CA GLU A 119 -6.28 5.39 12.93
C GLU A 119 -6.55 5.57 11.44
N GLY A 120 -5.60 5.13 10.62
CA GLY A 120 -5.65 5.27 9.17
C GLY A 120 -5.28 6.66 8.67
N LEU A 121 -4.65 6.71 7.50
CA LEU A 121 -4.38 7.92 6.76
C LEU A 121 -5.56 8.21 5.85
N PRO A 122 -6.25 9.36 5.99
CA PRO A 122 -7.46 9.65 5.22
C PRO A 122 -7.14 10.02 3.76
N PHE A 123 -7.96 9.51 2.86
CA PHE A 123 -8.02 9.84 1.43
C PHE A 123 -9.46 10.24 1.10
N ALA A 124 -9.66 11.45 0.59
CA ALA A 124 -10.99 11.98 0.34
C ALA A 124 -11.54 11.58 -1.05
N ASN A 125 -10.65 11.35 -2.01
CA ASN A 125 -11.00 11.14 -3.41
C ASN A 125 -10.71 9.72 -3.91
N GLY A 126 -10.02 8.91 -3.11
CA GLY A 126 -9.55 7.59 -3.50
C GLY A 126 -8.04 7.46 -3.41
N VAL A 127 -7.50 6.33 -3.87
CA VAL A 127 -6.06 6.04 -3.76
C VAL A 127 -5.48 5.70 -5.12
N THR A 128 -4.50 6.47 -5.54
CA THR A 128 -3.64 6.15 -6.68
C THR A 128 -2.25 5.77 -6.19
N VAL A 129 -1.70 4.70 -6.74
CA VAL A 129 -0.32 4.24 -6.50
C VAL A 129 0.57 4.66 -7.65
N THR A 130 1.80 5.06 -7.34
CA THR A 130 2.85 5.31 -8.32
C THR A 130 4.23 5.22 -7.68
N GLN A 131 5.27 5.21 -8.50
CA GLN A 131 6.66 5.27 -8.08
C GLN A 131 7.43 6.30 -8.89
N HIS A 132 8.25 7.08 -8.19
CA HIS A 132 9.07 8.12 -8.81
C HIS A 132 10.51 8.01 -8.31
N THR A 133 11.46 8.54 -9.07
CA THR A 133 12.88 8.58 -8.70
C THR A 133 13.20 9.64 -7.66
N THR A 134 12.26 10.54 -7.36
CA THR A 134 12.43 11.61 -6.37
C THR A 134 11.29 11.65 -5.37
N SER A 135 11.55 12.06 -4.14
CA SER A 135 10.54 12.15 -3.08
C SER A 135 9.46 13.20 -3.36
N GLU A 136 9.79 14.29 -4.03
CA GLU A 136 8.88 15.41 -4.30
C GLU A 136 8.50 15.55 -5.79
N GLY A 137 9.26 14.90 -6.67
CA GLY A 137 9.05 14.98 -8.10
C GLY A 137 8.04 13.98 -8.66
N THR A 138 7.77 14.11 -9.93
CA THR A 138 6.91 13.23 -10.74
C THR A 138 7.70 12.51 -11.84
N THR A 139 9.02 12.45 -11.71
CA THR A 139 9.87 11.74 -12.68
C THR A 139 9.70 10.24 -12.48
N ASP A 140 9.33 9.56 -13.53
CA ASP A 140 9.07 8.12 -13.52
C ASP A 140 10.16 7.34 -12.81
N GLY A 141 9.72 6.43 -11.95
CA GLY A 141 10.51 5.35 -11.47
C GLY A 141 10.43 4.18 -12.45
N SER A 142 11.52 3.49 -12.64
CA SER A 142 11.54 2.18 -13.28
C SER A 142 11.95 1.14 -12.25
N ASP A 143 11.51 -0.11 -12.44
CA ASP A 143 11.89 -1.23 -11.57
C ASP A 143 11.54 -0.98 -10.08
N GLY A 144 10.38 -0.43 -9.83
CA GLY A 144 9.94 -0.05 -8.51
C GLY A 144 9.62 -1.23 -7.61
N GLY A 145 8.38 -1.59 -7.50
CA GLY A 145 7.99 -2.71 -6.65
C GLY A 145 6.51 -3.05 -6.72
N SER A 146 6.20 -4.19 -6.15
CA SER A 146 4.83 -4.68 -6.04
C SER A 146 4.41 -4.79 -4.57
N GLY A 147 3.12 -4.82 -4.32
CA GLY A 147 2.64 -4.93 -2.95
C GLY A 147 1.14 -4.88 -2.80
N PHE A 148 0.72 -4.44 -1.64
CA PHE A 148 -0.69 -4.24 -1.32
C PHE A 148 -0.87 -3.18 -0.23
N PHE A 149 -2.08 -2.67 -0.13
CA PHE A 149 -2.49 -1.85 0.99
C PHE A 149 -3.90 -2.23 1.49
N ILE A 150 -4.18 -1.90 2.74
CA ILE A 150 -5.43 -2.23 3.40
C ILE A 150 -6.15 -0.94 3.77
N VAL A 151 -7.42 -0.86 3.40
CA VAL A 151 -8.26 0.29 3.68
C VAL A 151 -9.52 -0.09 4.44
N SER A 152 -10.07 0.90 5.17
CA SER A 152 -11.47 0.92 5.60
C SER A 152 -12.23 2.01 4.88
N ALA A 153 -13.56 1.98 4.94
CA ALA A 153 -14.36 3.14 4.57
C ALA A 153 -13.96 4.37 5.39
N ALA A 154 -14.16 5.54 4.81
CA ALA A 154 -13.83 6.83 5.43
C ALA A 154 -14.57 7.09 6.74
#